data_61d2be6540d7b6590a41707f6a5e21dd
#
_entry.id   61d2be6540d7b6590a41707f6a5e21dd
#
_cell.length_a   1.000
_cell.length_b   1.000
_cell.length_c   1.000
_cell.angle_alpha   90.00
_cell.angle_beta   90.00
_cell.angle_gamma   90.00
#
_symmetry.space_group_name_H-M   'P 1'
#
loop_
_entity.id
_entity.type
_entity.pdbx_description
1 polymer ?
#
loop_
_entity_poly.entity_id
_entity_poly.type
_entity_poly.pdbx_seq_one_letter_code
_entity_poly.pdbx_strand_id
1 'polypeptide(L)'
;NCKLKRMSLFPGDSCAARNRHEVSGGAGKVWIRGLRKELRSMNKQEKLKKIAIGVEDFKEIIDKDGYFVDKTLMIKKLIESRAKVTLFTRPRRFGKTLNQFMIRRFFEDEITEKGEKVDNGYLFDGLKITECGEEILSHQQQYPVIFLTLKSAKQPTYEMAYACLVDEICKEFERHSYVLQGEMSQRNREIFERISLGKGSDDEYATAFAFLSECLFKYHKKKAIILIDEYDVPLENAYFRGFYDEMIDFIRSLFESALKTNPYLEKSVITGCLRISKESIFTGLNNLKVDSVLRTEYGDSFGFTESEVEEMLAYYNLQEELPEVKRWYDGYLFNDIEIYNPWSIINYVYDRDRKITKFALPYWSNTSSNSIIREMVGEADQEAKADLETLINGGT
;
A
#
# COMPACT_ATOMS: atom_id res chain seq x y z
N ASN A 1 33.67 -27.98 37.05
CA ASN A 1 34.94 -28.72 37.17
C ASN A 1 35.26 -29.43 35.86
N CYS A 2 36.11 -28.88 35.04
CA CYS A 2 37.26 -29.50 34.42
C CYS A 2 37.99 -28.47 33.52
N LYS A 3 39.09 -28.14 34.01
CA LYS A 3 40.36 -27.55 33.66
C LYS A 3 40.73 -27.40 32.18
N LEU A 4 41.08 -26.17 31.85
CA LEU A 4 41.99 -25.72 30.81
C LEU A 4 43.31 -26.47 30.81
N LYS A 5 43.87 -26.81 29.65
CA LYS A 5 45.32 -26.95 29.44
C LYS A 5 45.77 -26.12 28.23
N ARG A 6 46.56 -25.10 28.56
CA ARG A 6 47.46 -24.42 27.62
C ARG A 6 48.62 -25.35 27.26
N MET A 7 49.01 -25.31 25.98
CA MET A 7 50.42 -25.62 25.61
C MET A 7 50.90 -24.59 24.58
N SER A 8 51.86 -23.81 25.04
CA SER A 8 52.81 -23.01 24.26
C SER A 8 54.00 -23.89 23.88
N LEU A 9 54.57 -23.67 22.71
CA LEU A 9 55.98 -23.87 22.45
C LEU A 9 56.34 -23.31 21.05
N PHE A 10 57.13 -22.27 21.04
CA PHE A 10 58.19 -21.95 20.08
C PHE A 10 59.49 -22.40 20.70
N PRO A 11 60.68 -22.59 20.02
CA PRO A 11 61.23 -21.78 18.93
C PRO A 11 62.12 -22.54 17.90
N GLY A 12 62.62 -21.82 16.88
CA GLY A 12 64.04 -21.90 16.47
C GLY A 12 64.32 -22.35 15.04
N ASP A 13 64.78 -21.40 14.27
CA ASP A 13 65.92 -21.33 13.37
C ASP A 13 66.05 -22.13 12.06
N SER A 14 66.11 -21.34 11.00
CA SER A 14 67.08 -21.19 9.94
C SER A 14 67.36 -22.31 8.92
N CYS A 15 67.34 -21.91 7.71
CA CYS A 15 68.29 -22.09 6.60
C CYS A 15 67.73 -22.69 5.28
N ALA A 16 67.71 -21.84 4.31
CA ALA A 16 68.15 -21.98 2.92
C ALA A 16 67.45 -22.91 1.91
N ALA A 17 66.95 -22.23 0.91
CA ALA A 17 67.18 -22.41 -0.54
C ALA A 17 66.36 -23.42 -1.35
N ARG A 18 65.61 -22.78 -2.28
CA ARG A 18 65.35 -23.22 -3.67
C ARG A 18 64.55 -24.53 -3.91
N ASN A 19 63.28 -24.36 -4.35
CA ASN A 19 62.93 -24.65 -5.74
C ASN A 19 61.49 -24.19 -6.05
N ARG A 20 61.37 -23.46 -7.16
CA ARG A 20 60.09 -23.08 -7.76
C ARG A 20 59.47 -24.32 -8.40
N HIS A 21 58.25 -24.63 -8.04
CA HIS A 21 57.27 -25.22 -8.96
C HIS A 21 55.93 -24.52 -8.71
N GLU A 22 55.52 -23.77 -9.75
CA GLU A 22 54.18 -23.26 -9.89
C GLU A 22 53.22 -24.45 -10.04
N VAL A 23 52.31 -24.63 -9.10
CA VAL A 23 51.11 -25.45 -9.28
C VAL A 23 49.94 -24.49 -9.26
N SER A 24 49.31 -24.35 -10.41
CA SER A 24 48.11 -23.59 -10.70
C SER A 24 46.99 -23.95 -9.71
N GLY A 25 46.73 -23.06 -8.75
CA GLY A 25 45.74 -23.27 -7.67
C GLY A 25 44.41 -22.54 -7.87
N GLY A 26 43.68 -22.87 -8.93
CA GLY A 26 42.27 -22.40 -9.06
C GLY A 26 41.32 -23.00 -8.04
N ALA A 27 41.50 -24.26 -7.63
CA ALA A 27 40.61 -24.99 -6.72
C ALA A 27 40.65 -24.50 -5.26
N GLY A 28 41.84 -24.12 -4.76
CA GLY A 28 41.99 -23.66 -3.38
C GLY A 28 41.30 -22.30 -3.09
N LYS A 29 41.28 -21.39 -4.06
CA LYS A 29 40.61 -20.08 -3.93
C LYS A 29 39.08 -20.19 -3.96
N VAL A 30 38.55 -21.16 -4.71
CA VAL A 30 37.12 -21.43 -4.77
C VAL A 30 36.63 -22.05 -3.47
N TRP A 31 37.40 -22.96 -2.88
CA TRP A 31 37.06 -23.62 -1.61
C TRP A 31 37.08 -22.65 -0.41
N ILE A 32 38.08 -21.77 -0.35
CA ILE A 32 38.17 -20.74 0.71
C ILE A 32 37.07 -19.67 0.53
N ARG A 33 36.64 -19.36 -0.71
CA ARG A 33 35.49 -18.49 -0.96
C ARG A 33 34.16 -19.16 -0.53
N GLY A 34 34.00 -20.44 -0.79
CA GLY A 34 32.85 -21.24 -0.33
C GLY A 34 32.76 -21.26 1.19
N LEU A 35 33.83 -21.65 1.87
CA LEU A 35 33.92 -21.65 3.33
C LEU A 35 33.73 -20.26 3.98
N ARG A 36 34.24 -19.19 3.35
CA ARG A 36 33.97 -17.82 3.84
C ARG A 36 32.52 -17.40 3.60
N LYS A 37 31.86 -17.90 2.56
CA LYS A 37 30.43 -17.65 2.32
C LYS A 37 29.56 -18.44 3.32
N GLU A 38 29.92 -19.69 3.61
CA GLU A 38 29.26 -20.51 4.65
C GLU A 38 29.51 -19.99 6.07
N LEU A 39 30.74 -19.59 6.42
CA LEU A 39 31.06 -18.96 7.69
C LEU A 39 30.41 -17.57 7.85
N ARG A 40 30.20 -16.83 6.74
CA ARG A 40 29.41 -15.59 6.77
C ARG A 40 27.91 -15.87 6.92
N SER A 41 27.38 -16.97 6.38
CA SER A 41 25.99 -17.39 6.61
C SER A 41 25.78 -17.93 8.03
N MET A 42 26.76 -18.61 8.60
CA MET A 42 26.69 -19.13 9.99
C MET A 42 26.91 -18.04 11.09
N ASN A 43 27.54 -16.90 10.74
CA ASN A 43 27.78 -15.79 11.69
C ASN A 43 26.88 -14.58 11.46
N LYS A 44 25.96 -14.62 10.50
CA LYS A 44 24.82 -13.71 10.44
C LYS A 44 23.76 -14.26 11.40
N GLN A 45 23.78 -13.87 12.65
CA GLN A 45 22.53 -13.58 13.35
C GLN A 45 21.84 -12.55 12.44
N GLU A 46 20.95 -13.01 11.55
CA GLU A 46 20.18 -12.12 10.71
C GLU A 46 19.45 -11.18 11.66
N LYS A 47 19.85 -9.93 11.64
CA LYS A 47 19.22 -8.90 12.44
C LYS A 47 17.76 -8.88 12.00
N LEU A 48 16.84 -9.21 12.88
CA LEU A 48 15.42 -9.21 12.59
C LEU A 48 15.03 -7.88 11.95
N LYS A 49 14.24 -7.94 10.89
CA LYS A 49 13.68 -6.76 10.25
C LYS A 49 12.88 -5.94 11.25
N LYS A 50 12.91 -4.63 11.10
CA LYS A 50 12.20 -3.74 12.02
C LYS A 50 10.71 -3.78 11.77
N ILE A 51 9.92 -3.76 12.83
CA ILE A 51 8.46 -3.61 12.72
C ILE A 51 8.15 -2.14 12.44
N ALA A 52 7.48 -1.88 11.31
CA ALA A 52 7.10 -0.54 10.87
C ALA A 52 5.67 -0.22 11.37
N ILE A 53 5.57 0.57 12.45
CA ILE A 53 4.27 1.03 12.98
C ILE A 53 3.95 2.40 12.39
N GLY A 54 2.76 2.53 11.78
CA GLY A 54 2.27 3.81 11.24
C GLY A 54 2.96 4.27 9.95
N VAL A 55 3.73 3.41 9.29
CA VAL A 55 4.31 3.69 7.98
C VAL A 55 3.32 3.27 6.91
N GLU A 56 2.94 4.21 6.05
CA GLU A 56 1.96 4.01 4.98
C GLU A 56 2.62 3.85 3.60
N ASP A 57 3.84 4.35 3.40
CA ASP A 57 4.58 4.23 2.13
C ASP A 57 5.33 2.89 2.05
N PHE A 58 4.99 2.09 1.04
CA PHE A 58 5.65 0.82 0.74
C PHE A 58 7.16 0.97 0.54
N LYS A 59 7.59 2.01 -0.19
CA LYS A 59 9.00 2.29 -0.42
C LYS A 59 9.75 2.53 0.90
N GLU A 60 9.16 3.29 1.80
CA GLU A 60 9.77 3.56 3.11
C GLU A 60 9.98 2.28 3.93
N ILE A 61 9.03 1.32 3.87
CA ILE A 61 9.15 0.04 4.57
C ILE A 61 10.33 -0.75 4.01
N ILE A 62 10.43 -0.87 2.68
CA ILE A 62 11.49 -1.65 2.04
C ILE A 62 12.87 -0.99 2.24
N ASP A 63 12.99 0.32 2.00
CA ASP A 63 14.26 1.06 2.13
C ASP A 63 14.82 1.05 3.56
N LYS A 64 13.95 0.97 4.57
CA LYS A 64 14.34 0.91 5.98
C LYS A 64 14.48 -0.51 6.53
N ASP A 65 14.48 -1.53 5.65
CA ASP A 65 14.53 -2.95 6.01
C ASP A 65 13.43 -3.32 7.02
N GLY A 66 12.22 -2.84 6.76
CA GLY A 66 11.03 -3.13 7.54
C GLY A 66 10.47 -4.52 7.24
N TYR A 67 9.81 -5.14 8.22
CA TYR A 67 9.05 -6.37 7.98
C TYR A 67 7.79 -6.04 7.17
N PHE A 68 7.64 -6.68 6.03
CA PHE A 68 6.52 -6.51 5.12
C PHE A 68 5.81 -7.85 4.90
N VAL A 69 4.49 -7.88 5.13
CA VAL A 69 3.64 -9.01 4.77
C VAL A 69 3.30 -8.88 3.29
N ASP A 70 3.79 -9.81 2.49
CA ASP A 70 3.77 -9.71 1.04
C ASP A 70 2.37 -9.89 0.44
N LYS A 71 1.80 -8.78 -0.02
CA LYS A 71 0.51 -8.69 -0.73
C LYS A 71 0.66 -8.44 -2.23
N THR A 72 1.87 -8.58 -2.78
CA THR A 72 2.15 -8.22 -4.19
C THR A 72 1.35 -9.04 -5.21
N LEU A 73 0.88 -10.24 -4.86
CA LEU A 73 -0.01 -11.02 -5.73
C LEU A 73 -1.34 -10.32 -6.05
N MET A 74 -1.73 -9.32 -5.25
CA MET A 74 -2.86 -8.44 -5.61
C MET A 74 -2.64 -7.74 -6.96
N ILE A 75 -1.41 -7.35 -7.25
CA ILE A 75 -1.04 -6.69 -8.52
C ILE A 75 -1.29 -7.64 -9.71
N LYS A 76 -0.90 -8.92 -9.58
CA LYS A 76 -1.20 -9.94 -10.59
C LYS A 76 -2.70 -10.04 -10.84
N LYS A 77 -3.51 -10.17 -9.78
CA LYS A 77 -4.97 -10.21 -9.87
C LYS A 77 -5.53 -8.96 -10.57
N LEU A 78 -4.97 -7.77 -10.31
CA LEU A 78 -5.35 -6.53 -10.97
C LEU A 78 -5.00 -6.53 -12.46
N ILE A 79 -3.84 -7.04 -12.86
CA ILE A 79 -3.41 -7.13 -14.26
C ILE A 79 -4.34 -8.08 -15.03
N GLU A 80 -4.60 -9.27 -14.50
CA GLU A 80 -5.45 -10.29 -15.10
C GLU A 80 -6.94 -9.88 -15.16
N SER A 81 -7.37 -8.97 -14.27
CA SER A 81 -8.74 -8.48 -14.24
C SER A 81 -9.05 -7.60 -15.45
N ARG A 82 -10.18 -7.88 -16.12
CA ARG A 82 -10.71 -7.04 -17.22
C ARG A 82 -11.40 -5.76 -16.73
N ALA A 83 -11.60 -5.58 -15.43
CA ALA A 83 -12.23 -4.38 -14.89
C ALA A 83 -11.35 -3.16 -15.11
N LYS A 84 -11.92 -2.10 -15.67
CA LYS A 84 -11.23 -0.81 -15.86
C LYS A 84 -11.13 -0.06 -14.54
N VAL A 85 -12.16 -0.11 -13.72
CA VAL A 85 -12.24 0.57 -12.43
C VAL A 85 -12.59 -0.46 -11.37
N THR A 86 -11.76 -0.58 -10.33
CA THR A 86 -12.00 -1.47 -9.19
C THR A 86 -12.08 -0.65 -7.91
N LEU A 87 -13.19 -0.79 -7.19
CA LEU A 87 -13.38 -0.19 -5.87
C LEU A 87 -13.22 -1.26 -4.80
N PHE A 88 -12.27 -1.06 -3.90
CA PHE A 88 -12.11 -1.88 -2.70
C PHE A 88 -12.71 -1.18 -1.48
N THR A 89 -13.65 -1.85 -0.83
CA THR A 89 -14.17 -1.38 0.46
C THR A 89 -13.70 -2.33 1.55
N ARG A 90 -12.83 -1.81 2.44
CA ARG A 90 -12.22 -2.56 3.54
C ARG A 90 -12.24 -1.73 4.82
N PRO A 91 -12.35 -2.33 5.99
CA PRO A 91 -12.32 -1.59 7.24
C PRO A 91 -11.06 -0.74 7.40
N ARG A 92 -11.08 0.21 8.33
CA ARG A 92 -9.91 1.03 8.65
C ARG A 92 -8.77 0.15 9.17
N ARG A 93 -7.51 0.49 8.82
CA ARG A 93 -6.26 -0.19 9.24
C ARG A 93 -6.05 -1.59 8.68
N PHE A 94 -6.67 -1.90 7.53
CA PHE A 94 -6.45 -3.14 6.77
C PHE A 94 -5.46 -2.99 5.62
N GLY A 95 -4.59 -1.97 5.64
CA GLY A 95 -3.50 -1.81 4.68
C GLY A 95 -3.91 -1.20 3.33
N LYS A 96 -5.08 -0.50 3.22
CA LYS A 96 -5.55 0.11 1.97
C LYS A 96 -4.52 1.06 1.35
N THR A 97 -4.08 2.05 2.11
CA THR A 97 -3.10 3.05 1.68
C THR A 97 -1.76 2.43 1.32
N LEU A 98 -1.27 1.48 2.13
CA LEU A 98 -0.03 0.75 1.84
C LEU A 98 -0.11 -0.02 0.51
N ASN A 99 -1.23 -0.70 0.25
CA ASN A 99 -1.45 -1.39 -1.01
C ASN A 99 -1.54 -0.41 -2.19
N GLN A 100 -2.14 0.77 -2.02
CA GLN A 100 -2.14 1.82 -3.05
C GLN A 100 -0.72 2.27 -3.39
N PHE A 101 0.12 2.53 -2.38
CA PHE A 101 1.54 2.85 -2.62
C PHE A 101 2.31 1.70 -3.26
N MET A 102 2.08 0.46 -2.85
CA MET A 102 2.68 -0.73 -3.47
C MET A 102 2.28 -0.84 -4.95
N ILE A 103 1.00 -0.69 -5.28
CA ILE A 103 0.48 -0.69 -6.65
C ILE A 103 1.11 0.44 -7.47
N ARG A 104 1.16 1.64 -6.90
CA ARG A 104 1.80 2.80 -7.51
C ARG A 104 3.26 2.50 -7.87
N ARG A 105 4.07 2.06 -6.90
CA ARG A 105 5.51 1.78 -7.11
C ARG A 105 5.77 0.68 -8.13
N PHE A 106 4.83 -0.26 -8.29
CA PHE A 106 4.96 -1.31 -9.29
C PHE A 106 4.72 -0.76 -10.71
N PHE A 107 3.63 -0.03 -10.91
CA PHE A 107 3.24 0.39 -12.26
C PHE A 107 3.95 1.66 -12.74
N GLU A 108 4.32 2.55 -11.82
CA GLU A 108 4.74 3.91 -12.15
C GLU A 108 6.09 3.96 -12.87
N ASP A 109 6.06 4.49 -14.11
CA ASP A 109 7.25 5.04 -14.78
C ASP A 109 7.52 6.42 -14.19
N GLU A 110 8.13 6.41 -12.99
CA GLU A 110 8.36 7.61 -12.19
C GLU A 110 9.43 8.49 -12.80
N ILE A 111 9.08 9.76 -13.06
CA ILE A 111 9.96 10.76 -13.61
C ILE A 111 10.07 11.93 -12.63
N THR A 112 11.28 12.38 -12.33
CA THR A 112 11.50 13.55 -11.50
C THR A 112 11.11 14.83 -12.23
N GLU A 113 10.94 15.93 -11.51
CA GLU A 113 10.70 17.27 -12.11
C GLU A 113 11.76 17.67 -13.15
N LYS A 114 12.98 17.13 -13.02
CA LYS A 114 14.09 17.35 -13.98
C LYS A 114 14.02 16.46 -15.22
N GLY A 115 13.04 15.57 -15.31
CA GLY A 115 12.90 14.63 -16.41
C GLY A 115 13.76 13.37 -16.28
N GLU A 116 14.31 13.07 -15.10
CA GLU A 116 15.12 11.88 -14.84
C GLU A 116 14.22 10.71 -14.40
N LYS A 117 14.45 9.54 -14.99
CA LYS A 117 13.73 8.32 -14.60
C LYS A 117 14.21 7.80 -13.25
N VAL A 118 13.28 7.42 -12.38
CA VAL A 118 13.54 6.79 -11.09
C VAL A 118 13.32 5.29 -11.21
N ASP A 119 14.31 4.48 -10.85
CA ASP A 119 14.16 3.02 -10.81
C ASP A 119 13.69 2.56 -9.43
N ASN A 120 12.46 2.06 -9.37
CA ASN A 120 11.84 1.47 -8.19
C ASN A 120 11.69 -0.06 -8.31
N GLY A 121 12.28 -0.68 -9.33
CA GLY A 121 12.16 -2.13 -9.58
C GLY A 121 12.66 -2.97 -8.41
N TYR A 122 13.76 -2.54 -7.79
CA TYR A 122 14.39 -3.21 -6.65
C TYR A 122 13.47 -3.39 -5.42
N LEU A 123 12.42 -2.56 -5.29
CA LEU A 123 11.47 -2.65 -4.18
C LEU A 123 10.73 -3.98 -4.13
N PHE A 124 10.67 -4.67 -5.26
CA PHE A 124 9.96 -5.94 -5.41
C PHE A 124 10.87 -7.16 -5.39
N ASP A 125 12.20 -6.98 -5.26
CA ASP A 125 13.16 -8.08 -5.25
C ASP A 125 12.86 -9.08 -4.13
N GLY A 126 12.68 -10.36 -4.53
CA GLY A 126 12.38 -11.46 -3.62
C GLY A 126 10.94 -11.50 -3.11
N LEU A 127 10.04 -10.64 -3.62
CA LEU A 127 8.60 -10.71 -3.33
C LEU A 127 7.88 -11.64 -4.32
N LYS A 128 6.74 -12.19 -3.92
CA LYS A 128 5.95 -13.19 -4.67
C LYS A 128 5.62 -12.78 -6.10
N ILE A 129 5.48 -11.48 -6.37
CA ILE A 129 5.19 -10.96 -7.71
C ILE A 129 6.31 -11.28 -8.71
N THR A 130 7.57 -11.35 -8.26
CA THR A 130 8.73 -11.65 -9.12
C THR A 130 8.72 -13.07 -9.66
N GLU A 131 7.96 -13.96 -9.06
CA GLU A 131 7.78 -15.35 -9.48
C GLU A 131 6.61 -15.53 -10.47
N CYS A 132 5.85 -14.45 -10.78
CA CYS A 132 4.64 -14.54 -11.60
C CYS A 132 4.90 -14.60 -13.12
N GLY A 133 6.16 -14.57 -13.55
CA GLY A 133 6.54 -14.66 -14.95
C GLY A 133 6.60 -13.32 -15.69
N GLU A 134 7.19 -13.37 -16.90
CA GLU A 134 7.53 -12.18 -17.67
C GLU A 134 6.28 -11.38 -18.13
N GLU A 135 5.17 -12.04 -18.39
CA GLU A 135 3.91 -11.37 -18.76
C GLU A 135 3.49 -10.36 -17.69
N ILE A 136 3.53 -10.74 -16.42
CA ILE A 136 3.18 -9.86 -15.29
C ILE A 136 4.26 -8.81 -15.08
N LEU A 137 5.54 -9.20 -15.09
CA LEU A 137 6.66 -8.29 -14.85
C LEU A 137 6.85 -7.26 -15.96
N SER A 138 6.40 -7.53 -17.19
CA SER A 138 6.43 -6.57 -18.29
C SER A 138 5.59 -5.30 -18.04
N HIS A 139 4.71 -5.32 -17.04
CA HIS A 139 3.94 -4.16 -16.62
C HIS A 139 4.67 -3.27 -15.60
N GLN A 140 5.78 -3.75 -15.01
CA GLN A 140 6.51 -3.03 -13.98
C GLN A 140 7.15 -1.77 -14.54
N GLN A 141 6.90 -0.63 -13.89
CA GLN A 141 7.42 0.70 -14.28
C GLN A 141 7.11 1.10 -15.74
N GLN A 142 5.88 0.80 -16.22
CA GLN A 142 5.50 1.04 -17.61
C GLN A 142 4.43 2.10 -17.80
N TYR A 143 3.83 2.64 -16.74
CA TYR A 143 2.67 3.51 -16.84
C TYR A 143 2.86 4.82 -16.10
N PRO A 144 2.37 5.95 -16.61
CA PRO A 144 2.17 7.12 -15.76
C PRO A 144 1.07 6.82 -14.74
N VAL A 145 1.27 7.21 -13.49
CA VAL A 145 0.32 6.96 -12.41
C VAL A 145 -0.13 8.28 -11.80
N ILE A 146 -1.43 8.54 -11.76
CA ILE A 146 -2.06 9.62 -11.02
C ILE A 146 -2.48 9.08 -9.66
N PHE A 147 -2.05 9.71 -8.57
CA PHE A 147 -2.38 9.29 -7.21
C PHE A 147 -3.08 10.41 -6.45
N LEU A 148 -4.31 10.17 -6.01
CA LEU A 148 -5.08 11.11 -5.21
C LEU A 148 -5.46 10.50 -3.86
N THR A 149 -5.13 11.17 -2.77
CA THR A 149 -5.71 10.86 -1.45
C THR A 149 -6.72 11.91 -1.04
N LEU A 150 -7.90 11.47 -0.59
CA LEU A 150 -8.95 12.38 -0.12
C LEU A 150 -8.96 12.53 1.42
N LYS A 151 -7.92 12.03 2.08
CA LYS A 151 -7.78 12.01 3.55
C LYS A 151 -7.79 13.42 4.16
N SER A 152 -7.21 14.41 3.47
CA SER A 152 -7.09 15.80 3.92
C SER A 152 -8.42 16.57 3.93
N ALA A 153 -9.44 16.08 3.20
CA ALA A 153 -10.72 16.77 3.03
C ALA A 153 -11.69 16.63 4.22
N LYS A 154 -11.24 16.07 5.34
CA LYS A 154 -12.01 16.02 6.59
C LYS A 154 -11.98 17.38 7.30
N GLN A 155 -12.80 18.31 6.84
CA GLN A 155 -12.80 19.72 7.26
C GLN A 155 -14.18 20.17 7.79
N PRO A 156 -14.25 21.27 8.56
CA PRO A 156 -15.50 21.74 9.16
C PRO A 156 -16.50 22.36 8.17
N THR A 157 -16.05 22.91 7.04
CA THR A 157 -16.88 23.56 6.02
C THR A 157 -16.54 23.06 4.61
N TYR A 158 -17.48 23.27 3.66
CA TYR A 158 -17.28 22.92 2.26
C TYR A 158 -16.06 23.62 1.66
N GLU A 159 -15.91 24.93 1.86
CA GLU A 159 -14.83 25.73 1.29
C GLU A 159 -13.46 25.20 1.75
N MET A 160 -13.32 24.83 3.03
CA MET A 160 -12.07 24.27 3.55
C MET A 160 -11.79 22.87 3.01
N ALA A 161 -12.82 22.03 2.89
CA ALA A 161 -12.69 20.70 2.34
C ALA A 161 -12.34 20.75 0.84
N TYR A 162 -13.02 21.62 0.10
CA TYR A 162 -12.74 21.87 -1.32
C TYR A 162 -11.32 22.40 -1.55
N ALA A 163 -10.88 23.37 -0.75
CA ALA A 163 -9.51 23.89 -0.84
C ALA A 163 -8.45 22.79 -0.60
N CYS A 164 -8.69 21.85 0.34
CA CYS A 164 -7.81 20.70 0.53
C CYS A 164 -7.79 19.77 -0.69
N LEU A 165 -8.93 19.52 -1.33
CA LEU A 165 -8.99 18.71 -2.55
C LEU A 165 -8.26 19.38 -3.71
N VAL A 166 -8.45 20.69 -3.88
CA VAL A 166 -7.72 21.48 -4.88
C VAL A 166 -6.22 21.43 -4.63
N ASP A 167 -5.76 21.55 -3.39
CA ASP A 167 -4.34 21.44 -3.02
C ASP A 167 -3.75 20.08 -3.41
N GLU A 168 -4.46 18.98 -3.15
CA GLU A 168 -4.03 17.62 -3.57
C GLU A 168 -3.97 17.51 -5.11
N ILE A 169 -4.93 18.09 -5.84
CA ILE A 169 -4.89 18.15 -7.29
C ILE A 169 -3.66 18.96 -7.77
N CYS A 170 -3.39 20.11 -7.18
CA CYS A 170 -2.24 20.94 -7.53
C CYS A 170 -0.91 20.20 -7.32
N LYS A 171 -0.74 19.54 -6.16
CA LYS A 171 0.45 18.72 -5.87
C LYS A 171 0.66 17.61 -6.91
N GLU A 172 -0.42 17.00 -7.38
CA GLU A 172 -0.32 15.96 -8.39
C GLU A 172 0.08 16.52 -9.76
N PHE A 173 -0.38 17.73 -10.12
CA PHE A 173 0.11 18.43 -11.30
C PHE A 173 1.56 18.87 -11.16
N GLU A 174 1.98 19.38 -10.00
CA GLU A 174 3.39 19.71 -9.73
C GLU A 174 4.29 18.50 -9.90
N ARG A 175 3.89 17.36 -9.34
CA ARG A 175 4.62 16.09 -9.46
C ARG A 175 4.82 15.66 -10.91
N HIS A 176 3.89 15.97 -11.79
CA HIS A 176 3.95 15.68 -13.21
C HIS A 176 4.39 16.87 -14.07
N SER A 177 5.00 17.91 -13.49
CA SER A 177 5.43 19.11 -14.21
C SER A 177 6.46 18.85 -15.33
N TYR A 178 7.16 17.72 -15.27
CA TYR A 178 8.07 17.27 -16.32
C TYR A 178 7.39 17.14 -17.69
N VAL A 179 6.08 16.92 -17.77
CA VAL A 179 5.36 16.83 -19.05
C VAL A 179 5.39 18.14 -19.83
N LEU A 180 5.64 19.28 -19.16
CA LEU A 180 5.82 20.58 -19.78
C LEU A 180 7.11 20.66 -20.65
N GLN A 181 8.04 19.74 -20.47
CA GLN A 181 9.25 19.61 -21.31
C GLN A 181 8.95 18.91 -22.64
N GLY A 182 7.81 18.22 -22.75
CA GLY A 182 7.38 17.54 -23.95
C GLY A 182 6.58 18.44 -24.93
N GLU A 183 6.13 17.85 -26.01
CA GLU A 183 5.25 18.51 -26.98
C GLU A 183 3.88 18.75 -26.38
N MET A 184 3.53 20.02 -26.15
CA MET A 184 2.24 20.44 -25.61
C MET A 184 1.76 21.71 -26.32
N SER A 185 0.48 21.80 -26.66
CA SER A 185 -0.10 23.03 -27.21
C SER A 185 -0.03 24.16 -26.19
N GLN A 186 0.08 25.41 -26.65
CA GLN A 186 0.12 26.58 -25.78
C GLN A 186 -1.11 26.63 -24.85
N ARG A 187 -2.29 26.34 -25.35
CA ARG A 187 -3.53 26.27 -24.56
C ARG A 187 -3.42 25.24 -23.42
N ASN A 188 -2.94 24.04 -23.70
CA ASN A 188 -2.82 22.99 -22.68
C ASN A 188 -1.76 23.37 -21.63
N ARG A 189 -0.68 24.00 -22.05
CA ARG A 189 0.34 24.52 -21.14
C ARG A 189 -0.23 25.53 -20.15
N GLU A 190 -0.99 26.50 -20.66
CA GLU A 190 -1.63 27.52 -19.82
C GLU A 190 -2.65 26.93 -18.83
N ILE A 191 -3.43 25.93 -19.25
CA ILE A 191 -4.37 25.19 -18.37
C ILE A 191 -3.57 24.43 -17.29
N PHE A 192 -2.53 23.69 -17.69
CA PHE A 192 -1.70 22.94 -16.76
C PHE A 192 -1.08 23.86 -15.70
N GLU A 193 -0.48 24.95 -16.11
CA GLU A 193 0.14 25.95 -15.21
C GLU A 193 -0.89 26.62 -14.28
N ARG A 194 -2.12 26.92 -14.77
CA ARG A 194 -3.18 27.46 -13.90
C ARG A 194 -3.60 26.49 -12.81
N ILE A 195 -3.81 25.22 -13.19
CA ILE A 195 -4.21 24.19 -12.23
C ILE A 195 -3.08 23.96 -11.22
N SER A 196 -1.82 23.79 -11.65
CA SER A 196 -0.71 23.54 -10.74
C SER A 196 -0.46 24.69 -9.75
N LEU A 197 -0.77 25.94 -10.15
CA LEU A 197 -0.64 27.12 -9.30
C LEU A 197 -1.87 27.39 -8.41
N GLY A 198 -2.87 26.54 -8.39
CA GLY A 198 -4.10 26.76 -7.63
C GLY A 198 -4.98 27.91 -8.17
N LYS A 199 -4.85 28.22 -9.46
CA LYS A 199 -5.58 29.32 -10.16
C LYS A 199 -6.57 28.79 -11.20
N GLY A 200 -6.84 27.49 -11.20
CA GLY A 200 -7.85 26.88 -12.05
C GLY A 200 -9.26 27.31 -11.69
N SER A 201 -10.20 27.20 -12.65
CA SER A 201 -11.63 27.33 -12.36
C SER A 201 -12.18 26.02 -11.76
N ASP A 202 -13.37 26.06 -11.18
CA ASP A 202 -14.05 24.88 -10.64
C ASP A 202 -14.25 23.80 -11.71
N ASP A 203 -14.57 24.19 -12.95
CA ASP A 203 -14.70 23.29 -14.09
C ASP A 203 -13.35 22.64 -14.47
N GLU A 204 -12.25 23.40 -14.38
CA GLU A 204 -10.90 22.87 -14.64
C GLU A 204 -10.50 21.87 -13.55
N TYR A 205 -10.83 22.10 -12.28
CA TYR A 205 -10.59 21.13 -11.21
C TYR A 205 -11.49 19.89 -11.32
N ALA A 206 -12.77 20.07 -11.67
CA ALA A 206 -13.68 18.94 -11.89
C ALA A 206 -13.23 18.00 -13.03
N THR A 207 -12.47 18.51 -14.00
CA THR A 207 -11.96 17.73 -15.14
C THR A 207 -10.45 17.49 -15.10
N ALA A 208 -9.78 17.85 -14.01
CA ALA A 208 -8.34 17.90 -13.89
C ALA A 208 -7.65 16.56 -14.23
N PHE A 209 -8.16 15.43 -13.73
CA PHE A 209 -7.50 14.14 -13.96
C PHE A 209 -7.73 13.57 -15.36
N ALA A 210 -8.84 13.88 -16.01
CA ALA A 210 -8.99 13.57 -17.42
C ALA A 210 -7.97 14.35 -18.26
N PHE A 211 -7.81 15.63 -17.97
CA PHE A 211 -6.81 16.49 -18.62
C PHE A 211 -5.37 16.06 -18.32
N LEU A 212 -5.05 15.76 -17.07
CA LEU A 212 -3.73 15.25 -16.71
C LEU A 212 -3.42 13.92 -17.42
N SER A 213 -4.41 13.00 -17.50
CA SER A 213 -4.28 11.74 -18.24
C SER A 213 -3.93 11.96 -19.70
N GLU A 214 -4.54 12.97 -20.36
CA GLU A 214 -4.21 13.37 -21.74
C GLU A 214 -2.76 13.85 -21.86
N CYS A 215 -2.32 14.73 -20.95
CA CYS A 215 -0.96 15.26 -20.93
C CYS A 215 0.07 14.13 -20.73
N LEU A 216 -0.19 13.24 -19.81
CA LEU A 216 0.65 12.08 -19.53
C LEU A 216 0.70 11.12 -20.72
N PHE A 217 -0.43 10.85 -21.36
CA PHE A 217 -0.46 10.02 -22.57
C PHE A 217 0.35 10.62 -23.72
N LYS A 218 0.30 11.93 -23.90
CA LYS A 218 1.10 12.62 -24.93
C LYS A 218 2.60 12.51 -24.66
N TYR A 219 3.02 12.51 -23.41
CA TYR A 219 4.41 12.39 -23.01
C TYR A 219 4.89 10.92 -23.05
N HIS A 220 4.26 10.03 -22.28
CA HIS A 220 4.68 8.64 -22.10
C HIS A 220 4.27 7.70 -23.24
N LYS A 221 3.32 8.09 -24.11
CA LYS A 221 2.66 7.24 -25.12
C LYS A 221 1.98 6.01 -24.49
N LYS A 222 1.67 6.08 -23.22
CA LYS A 222 0.98 5.07 -22.40
C LYS A 222 -0.19 5.71 -21.69
N LYS A 223 -1.29 4.95 -21.56
CA LYS A 223 -2.46 5.40 -20.79
C LYS A 223 -2.13 5.44 -19.30
N ALA A 224 -2.80 6.34 -18.59
CA ALA A 224 -2.57 6.52 -17.16
C ALA A 224 -3.31 5.49 -16.31
N ILE A 225 -2.69 5.10 -15.20
CA ILE A 225 -3.36 4.42 -14.09
C ILE A 225 -3.75 5.48 -13.07
N ILE A 226 -5.00 5.45 -12.59
CA ILE A 226 -5.50 6.41 -11.60
C ILE A 226 -5.78 5.66 -10.30
N LEU A 227 -5.11 6.07 -9.22
CA LEU A 227 -5.25 5.52 -7.89
C LEU A 227 -5.91 6.55 -6.98
N ILE A 228 -7.00 6.18 -6.32
CA ILE A 228 -7.75 7.08 -5.43
C ILE A 228 -7.88 6.42 -4.06
N ASP A 229 -7.32 7.05 -3.03
CA ASP A 229 -7.37 6.54 -1.65
C ASP A 229 -8.36 7.34 -0.78
N GLU A 230 -9.06 6.62 0.11
CA GLU A 230 -10.02 7.16 1.07
C GLU A 230 -11.13 8.03 0.44
N TYR A 231 -11.73 7.54 -0.68
CA TYR A 231 -12.73 8.27 -1.46
C TYR A 231 -13.97 8.70 -0.64
N ASP A 232 -14.28 7.98 0.40
CA ASP A 232 -15.46 8.16 1.25
C ASP A 232 -15.27 9.20 2.38
N VAL A 233 -14.02 9.54 2.71
CA VAL A 233 -13.71 10.46 3.83
C VAL A 233 -14.34 11.85 3.68
N PRO A 234 -14.23 12.54 2.53
CA PRO A 234 -14.88 13.85 2.37
C PRO A 234 -16.40 13.78 2.44
N LEU A 235 -17.00 12.70 1.94
CA LEU A 235 -18.45 12.51 1.92
C LEU A 235 -18.99 12.14 3.29
N GLU A 236 -18.29 11.25 4.01
CA GLU A 236 -18.58 10.97 5.42
C GLU A 236 -18.59 12.27 6.25
N ASN A 237 -17.55 13.06 6.08
CA ASN A 237 -17.42 14.32 6.81
C ASN A 237 -18.50 15.34 6.42
N ALA A 238 -18.78 15.50 5.12
CA ALA A 238 -19.75 16.42 4.59
C ALA A 238 -21.18 16.10 5.07
N TYR A 239 -21.51 14.81 5.15
CA TYR A 239 -22.79 14.35 5.71
C TYR A 239 -22.99 14.86 7.14
N PHE A 240 -22.02 14.68 8.04
CA PHE A 240 -22.09 15.15 9.42
C PHE A 240 -22.04 16.66 9.58
N ARG A 241 -21.51 17.37 8.59
CA ARG A 241 -21.33 18.82 8.63
C ARG A 241 -22.41 19.60 7.86
N GLY A 242 -23.29 18.89 7.14
CA GLY A 242 -24.42 19.48 6.43
C GLY A 242 -24.11 20.12 5.08
N PHE A 243 -22.97 19.72 4.42
CA PHE A 243 -22.62 20.18 3.08
C PHE A 243 -22.40 19.00 2.10
N TYR A 244 -23.21 17.93 2.29
CA TYR A 244 -23.07 16.69 1.52
C TYR A 244 -23.36 16.90 0.03
N ASP A 245 -24.36 17.68 -0.33
CA ASP A 245 -24.78 17.84 -1.71
C ASP A 245 -23.73 18.57 -2.55
N GLU A 246 -23.12 19.62 -2.01
CA GLU A 246 -22.06 20.36 -2.68
C GLU A 246 -20.80 19.48 -2.88
N MET A 247 -20.43 18.70 -1.85
CA MET A 247 -19.27 17.85 -1.88
C MET A 247 -19.44 16.69 -2.86
N ILE A 248 -20.62 16.06 -2.87
CA ILE A 248 -20.88 14.93 -3.76
C ILE A 248 -20.92 15.35 -5.23
N ASP A 249 -21.43 16.54 -5.54
CA ASP A 249 -21.48 17.06 -6.91
C ASP A 249 -20.07 17.30 -7.46
N PHE A 250 -19.17 17.84 -6.67
CA PHE A 250 -17.77 18.01 -7.06
C PHE A 250 -17.07 16.68 -7.26
N ILE A 251 -17.14 15.76 -6.29
CA ILE A 251 -16.47 14.44 -6.36
C ILE A 251 -17.05 13.62 -7.51
N ARG A 252 -18.36 13.66 -7.74
CA ARG A 252 -19.01 13.00 -8.86
C ARG A 252 -18.46 13.50 -10.19
N SER A 253 -18.38 14.82 -10.37
CA SER A 253 -17.86 15.44 -11.60
C SER A 253 -16.40 15.04 -11.85
N LEU A 254 -15.56 15.08 -10.80
CA LEU A 254 -14.16 14.67 -10.87
C LEU A 254 -14.01 13.19 -11.26
N PHE A 255 -14.80 12.29 -10.65
CA PHE A 255 -14.72 10.85 -10.94
C PHE A 255 -15.33 10.49 -12.30
N GLU A 256 -16.45 11.09 -12.67
CA GLU A 256 -17.03 10.83 -14.00
C GLU A 256 -16.08 11.23 -15.12
N SER A 257 -15.47 12.41 -15.03
CA SER A 257 -14.51 12.87 -16.03
C SER A 257 -13.27 11.97 -16.11
N ALA A 258 -12.73 11.57 -14.95
CA ALA A 258 -11.50 10.79 -14.86
C ALA A 258 -11.69 9.31 -15.25
N LEU A 259 -12.85 8.71 -14.92
CA LEU A 259 -13.01 7.25 -14.90
C LEU A 259 -14.02 6.70 -15.94
N LYS A 260 -15.02 7.51 -16.38
CA LYS A 260 -16.10 7.01 -17.23
C LYS A 260 -15.76 7.04 -18.71
N THR A 261 -15.39 8.21 -19.21
CA THR A 261 -15.21 8.46 -20.66
C THR A 261 -13.80 8.86 -21.01
N ASN A 262 -12.86 8.66 -20.10
CA ASN A 262 -11.46 9.00 -20.29
C ASN A 262 -10.76 7.98 -21.23
N PRO A 263 -10.46 8.35 -22.49
CA PRO A 263 -9.81 7.45 -23.45
C PRO A 263 -8.35 7.15 -23.05
N TYR A 264 -7.78 7.95 -22.18
CA TYR A 264 -6.39 7.84 -21.71
C TYR A 264 -6.27 7.07 -20.38
N LEU A 265 -7.38 6.51 -19.88
CA LEU A 265 -7.38 5.64 -18.70
C LEU A 265 -7.00 4.21 -19.08
N GLU A 266 -5.97 3.66 -18.45
CA GLU A 266 -5.64 2.24 -18.53
C GLU A 266 -6.42 1.46 -17.47
N LYS A 267 -6.26 1.83 -16.21
CA LYS A 267 -6.91 1.17 -15.06
C LYS A 267 -7.06 2.16 -13.91
N SER A 268 -8.04 1.92 -13.04
CA SER A 268 -8.17 2.67 -11.79
C SER A 268 -8.43 1.74 -10.61
N VAL A 269 -7.82 2.08 -9.48
CA VAL A 269 -8.06 1.43 -8.19
C VAL A 269 -8.49 2.48 -7.18
N ILE A 270 -9.65 2.28 -6.59
CA ILE A 270 -10.25 3.17 -5.60
C ILE A 270 -10.34 2.41 -4.28
N THR A 271 -9.98 3.06 -3.17
CA THR A 271 -10.11 2.48 -1.83
C THR A 271 -10.96 3.37 -0.91
N GLY A 272 -11.72 2.73 -0.03
CA GLY A 272 -12.51 3.37 1.01
C GLY A 272 -12.93 2.40 2.11
N CYS A 273 -13.57 2.89 3.14
CA CYS A 273 -14.13 2.07 4.22
C CYS A 273 -15.59 1.68 3.95
N LEU A 274 -16.35 2.60 3.39
CA LEU A 274 -17.78 2.46 3.16
C LEU A 274 -18.06 2.21 1.67
N ARG A 275 -19.16 1.52 1.40
CA ARG A 275 -19.76 1.49 0.08
C ARG A 275 -20.87 2.54 0.05
N ILE A 276 -20.55 3.74 -0.43
CA ILE A 276 -21.58 4.75 -0.68
C ILE A 276 -22.42 4.26 -1.86
N SER A 277 -23.74 4.36 -1.76
CA SER A 277 -24.67 3.78 -2.74
C SER A 277 -24.35 4.29 -4.15
N LYS A 278 -24.52 3.42 -5.15
CA LYS A 278 -24.27 3.75 -6.56
C LYS A 278 -24.98 5.03 -7.04
N GLU A 279 -26.11 5.33 -6.46
CA GLU A 279 -26.96 6.45 -6.85
C GLU A 279 -26.37 7.82 -6.58
N SER A 280 -25.30 7.89 -5.77
CA SER A 280 -24.71 9.17 -5.42
C SER A 280 -23.44 9.54 -6.19
N ILE A 281 -22.40 8.69 -6.22
CA ILE A 281 -21.09 9.03 -6.84
C ILE A 281 -20.86 8.25 -8.14
N PHE A 282 -21.26 6.99 -8.15
CA PHE A 282 -20.90 6.05 -9.19
C PHE A 282 -22.05 5.77 -10.19
N THR A 283 -23.13 6.55 -10.17
CA THR A 283 -24.32 6.36 -11.03
C THR A 283 -23.96 6.37 -12.50
N GLY A 284 -22.94 7.14 -12.85
CA GLY A 284 -22.45 7.24 -14.23
C GLY A 284 -21.44 6.14 -14.62
N LEU A 285 -20.85 5.38 -13.69
CA LEU A 285 -19.77 4.43 -13.97
C LEU A 285 -20.30 3.03 -14.26
N ASN A 286 -20.51 2.70 -15.55
CA ASN A 286 -20.92 1.37 -15.98
C ASN A 286 -19.79 0.32 -15.91
N ASN A 287 -18.55 0.76 -15.75
CA ASN A 287 -17.32 -0.05 -15.76
C ASN A 287 -16.75 -0.30 -14.36
N LEU A 288 -17.49 0.02 -13.29
CA LEU A 288 -17.07 -0.15 -11.91
C LEU A 288 -17.28 -1.58 -11.41
N LYS A 289 -16.20 -2.24 -10.99
CA LYS A 289 -16.21 -3.48 -10.21
C LYS A 289 -16.05 -3.13 -8.74
N VAL A 290 -17.03 -3.48 -7.92
CA VAL A 290 -16.95 -3.32 -6.46
C VAL A 290 -16.51 -4.63 -5.84
N ASP A 291 -15.43 -4.58 -5.07
CA ASP A 291 -14.92 -5.68 -4.27
C ASP A 291 -14.99 -5.32 -2.79
N SER A 292 -15.96 -5.91 -2.10
CA SER A 292 -16.21 -5.73 -0.67
C SER A 292 -15.74 -6.94 0.13
N VAL A 293 -15.88 -6.90 1.44
CA VAL A 293 -15.59 -8.03 2.34
C VAL A 293 -16.42 -9.29 2.02
N LEU A 294 -17.49 -9.17 1.23
CA LEU A 294 -18.35 -10.27 0.81
C LEU A 294 -17.85 -11.00 -0.45
N ARG A 295 -16.69 -10.59 -1.02
CA ARG A 295 -16.12 -11.21 -2.22
C ARG A 295 -14.79 -11.88 -1.93
N THR A 296 -14.56 -13.05 -2.54
CA THR A 296 -13.38 -13.90 -2.33
C THR A 296 -12.15 -13.48 -3.13
N GLU A 297 -12.33 -12.82 -4.29
CA GLU A 297 -11.24 -12.61 -5.25
C GLU A 297 -10.02 -11.88 -4.67
N TYR A 298 -10.25 -10.89 -3.79
CA TYR A 298 -9.20 -10.14 -3.11
C TYR A 298 -9.31 -10.24 -1.58
N GLY A 299 -9.92 -11.30 -1.07
CA GLY A 299 -10.11 -11.50 0.37
C GLY A 299 -8.80 -11.55 1.16
N ASP A 300 -7.76 -12.16 0.57
CA ASP A 300 -6.41 -12.29 1.11
C ASP A 300 -5.51 -11.06 0.87
N SER A 301 -5.96 -10.11 0.06
CA SER A 301 -5.14 -8.96 -0.35
C SER A 301 -5.12 -7.82 0.68
N PHE A 302 -6.04 -7.83 1.63
CA PHE A 302 -6.16 -6.83 2.70
C PHE A 302 -6.26 -7.52 4.05
N GLY A 303 -5.57 -6.95 5.05
CA GLY A 303 -5.45 -7.62 6.34
C GLY A 303 -4.41 -8.74 6.32
N PHE A 304 -4.32 -9.52 7.38
CA PHE A 304 -3.43 -10.67 7.48
C PHE A 304 -4.24 -11.96 7.58
N THR A 305 -3.88 -12.95 6.77
CA THR A 305 -4.41 -14.31 6.91
C THR A 305 -3.77 -15.00 8.12
N GLU A 306 -4.36 -16.09 8.59
CA GLU A 306 -3.78 -16.86 9.70
C GLU A 306 -2.35 -17.30 9.40
N SER A 307 -2.07 -17.84 8.20
CA SER A 307 -0.72 -18.27 7.81
C SER A 307 0.30 -17.12 7.82
N GLU A 308 -0.09 -15.93 7.42
CA GLU A 308 0.79 -14.75 7.48
C GLU A 308 1.05 -14.28 8.92
N VAL A 309 0.08 -14.44 9.80
CA VAL A 309 0.26 -14.19 11.25
C VAL A 309 1.20 -15.23 11.84
N GLU A 310 1.03 -16.52 11.51
CA GLU A 310 1.94 -17.61 11.94
C GLU A 310 3.37 -17.36 11.47
N GLU A 311 3.56 -16.98 10.18
CA GLU A 311 4.86 -16.64 9.62
C GLU A 311 5.50 -15.45 10.37
N MET A 312 4.73 -14.40 10.66
CA MET A 312 5.21 -13.23 11.39
C MET A 312 5.59 -13.58 12.82
N LEU A 313 4.77 -14.34 13.54
CA LEU A 313 5.07 -14.81 14.88
C LEU A 313 6.33 -15.69 14.90
N ALA A 314 6.47 -16.61 13.92
CA ALA A 314 7.65 -17.44 13.79
C ALA A 314 8.92 -16.63 13.55
N TYR A 315 8.84 -15.61 12.68
CA TYR A 315 9.97 -14.73 12.38
C TYR A 315 10.51 -13.99 13.61
N TYR A 316 9.61 -13.59 14.53
CA TYR A 316 9.99 -12.91 15.79
C TYR A 316 10.14 -13.86 17.00
N ASN A 317 10.15 -15.19 16.79
CA ASN A 317 10.24 -16.22 17.83
C ASN A 317 9.08 -16.17 18.85
N LEU A 318 7.88 -15.89 18.38
CA LEU A 318 6.65 -15.77 19.17
C LEU A 318 5.59 -16.83 18.81
N GLN A 319 5.99 -17.99 18.26
CA GLN A 319 5.07 -19.05 17.77
C GLN A 319 4.09 -19.54 18.84
N GLU A 320 4.55 -19.60 20.09
CA GLU A 320 3.71 -20.05 21.20
C GLU A 320 2.59 -19.09 21.57
N GLU A 321 2.64 -17.86 21.05
CA GLU A 321 1.68 -16.80 21.32
C GLU A 321 0.42 -16.88 20.38
N LEU A 322 0.42 -17.73 19.37
CA LEU A 322 -0.67 -17.85 18.41
C LEU A 322 -2.05 -18.07 19.07
N PRO A 323 -2.21 -18.92 20.11
CA PRO A 323 -3.51 -19.08 20.78
C PRO A 323 -4.01 -17.80 21.45
N GLU A 324 -3.12 -16.97 21.99
CA GLU A 324 -3.48 -15.66 22.57
C GLU A 324 -3.87 -14.67 21.48
N VAL A 325 -3.11 -14.63 20.37
CA VAL A 325 -3.40 -13.78 19.19
C VAL A 325 -4.77 -14.12 18.60
N LYS A 326 -5.08 -15.40 18.41
CA LYS A 326 -6.40 -15.85 17.96
C LYS A 326 -7.51 -15.37 18.88
N ARG A 327 -7.37 -15.60 20.18
CA ARG A 327 -8.39 -15.21 21.15
C ARG A 327 -8.68 -13.71 21.18
N TRP A 328 -7.68 -12.85 20.89
CA TRP A 328 -7.81 -11.41 21.02
C TRP A 328 -8.07 -10.67 19.71
N TYR A 329 -7.56 -11.18 18.58
CA TYR A 329 -7.51 -10.42 17.32
C TYR A 329 -8.13 -11.15 16.13
N ASP A 330 -8.53 -12.40 16.28
CA ASP A 330 -9.40 -13.09 15.33
C ASP A 330 -10.81 -12.50 15.40
N GLY A 331 -11.55 -12.55 14.28
CA GLY A 331 -12.95 -12.13 14.27
C GLY A 331 -13.37 -11.32 13.03
N TYR A 332 -12.53 -11.18 12.03
CA TYR A 332 -12.94 -10.65 10.73
C TYR A 332 -13.04 -11.78 9.72
N LEU A 333 -14.20 -11.89 9.09
CA LEU A 333 -14.43 -12.84 8.01
C LEU A 333 -14.61 -12.08 6.70
N PHE A 334 -13.68 -12.26 5.75
CA PHE A 334 -13.82 -11.73 4.40
C PHE A 334 -14.28 -12.86 3.50
N ASN A 335 -15.62 -12.93 3.26
CA ASN A 335 -16.30 -14.09 2.74
C ASN A 335 -15.96 -15.34 3.61
N ASP A 336 -15.15 -16.26 3.11
CA ASP A 336 -14.79 -17.53 3.78
C ASP A 336 -13.38 -17.48 4.39
N ILE A 337 -12.69 -16.35 4.36
CA ILE A 337 -11.29 -16.22 4.79
C ILE A 337 -11.24 -15.47 6.12
N GLU A 338 -10.68 -16.11 7.14
CA GLU A 338 -10.36 -15.48 8.42
C GLU A 338 -9.23 -14.47 8.24
N ILE A 339 -9.49 -13.23 8.63
CA ILE A 339 -8.57 -12.11 8.44
C ILE A 339 -8.35 -11.39 9.75
N TYR A 340 -7.09 -11.19 10.09
CA TYR A 340 -6.66 -10.43 11.25
C TYR A 340 -6.41 -8.96 10.89
N ASN A 341 -6.72 -8.07 11.83
CA ASN A 341 -6.42 -6.66 11.66
C ASN A 341 -4.92 -6.40 11.77
N PRO A 342 -4.24 -5.90 10.71
CA PRO A 342 -2.79 -5.69 10.70
C PRO A 342 -2.30 -4.78 11.83
N TRP A 343 -3.04 -3.74 12.16
CA TRP A 343 -2.67 -2.83 13.23
C TRP A 343 -2.55 -3.52 14.58
N SER A 344 -3.50 -4.41 14.90
CA SER A 344 -3.48 -5.15 16.15
C SER A 344 -2.30 -6.13 16.20
N ILE A 345 -2.09 -6.88 15.12
CA ILE A 345 -1.00 -7.87 15.04
C ILE A 345 0.38 -7.19 15.09
N ILE A 346 0.58 -6.14 14.29
CA ILE A 346 1.86 -5.41 14.26
C ILE A 346 2.21 -4.82 15.62
N ASN A 347 1.25 -4.19 16.30
CA ASN A 347 1.49 -3.62 17.64
C ASN A 347 1.73 -4.72 18.67
N TYR A 348 0.98 -5.83 18.61
CA TYR A 348 1.18 -6.97 19.49
C TYR A 348 2.61 -7.52 19.35
N VAL A 349 3.02 -7.85 18.13
CA VAL A 349 4.38 -8.39 17.89
C VAL A 349 5.46 -7.39 18.28
N TYR A 350 5.27 -6.10 18.02
CA TYR A 350 6.20 -5.06 18.45
C TYR A 350 6.38 -5.00 19.97
N ASP A 351 5.27 -5.04 20.71
CA ASP A 351 5.30 -4.97 22.17
C ASP A 351 5.92 -6.24 22.78
N ARG A 352 5.64 -7.41 22.19
CA ARG A 352 6.18 -8.70 22.64
C ARG A 352 7.67 -8.84 22.33
N ASP A 353 8.11 -8.51 21.13
CA ASP A 353 9.53 -8.54 20.73
C ASP A 353 10.36 -7.63 21.63
N ARG A 354 9.86 -6.45 21.98
CA ARG A 354 10.53 -5.49 22.85
C ARG A 354 10.26 -5.69 24.35
N LYS A 355 9.45 -6.68 24.71
CA LYS A 355 9.07 -6.98 26.11
C LYS A 355 8.41 -5.80 26.83
N ILE A 356 7.63 -4.99 26.08
CA ILE A 356 6.90 -3.84 26.62
C ILE A 356 5.72 -4.32 27.44
N THR A 357 4.96 -5.30 26.93
CA THR A 357 3.83 -5.92 27.64
C THR A 357 3.99 -7.44 27.71
N LYS A 358 3.30 -8.06 28.69
CA LYS A 358 3.22 -9.52 28.83
C LYS A 358 1.88 -10.11 28.42
N PHE A 359 0.93 -9.27 28.01
CA PHE A 359 -0.43 -9.66 27.66
C PHE A 359 -0.93 -8.84 26.46
N ALA A 360 -1.92 -9.37 25.77
CA ALA A 360 -2.57 -8.71 24.66
C ALA A 360 -3.33 -7.47 25.12
N LEU A 361 -3.36 -6.45 24.28
CA LEU A 361 -4.07 -5.18 24.51
C LEU A 361 -5.07 -4.93 23.36
N PRO A 362 -6.16 -4.18 23.59
CA PRO A 362 -7.12 -3.83 22.56
C PRO A 362 -6.58 -2.71 21.65
N TYR A 363 -5.53 -2.98 20.86
CA TYR A 363 -4.82 -1.99 20.04
C TYR A 363 -5.70 -1.26 19.03
N TRP A 364 -6.78 -1.87 18.57
CA TRP A 364 -7.70 -1.24 17.63
C TRP A 364 -8.69 -0.27 18.32
N SER A 365 -8.92 -0.46 19.61
CA SER A 365 -9.86 0.36 20.39
C SER A 365 -9.42 1.83 20.37
N ASN A 366 -10.37 2.75 20.19
CA ASN A 366 -10.13 4.21 20.13
C ASN A 366 -9.25 4.71 18.99
N THR A 367 -8.98 3.90 17.98
CA THR A 367 -8.15 4.31 16.82
C THR A 367 -8.95 5.00 15.72
N SER A 368 -10.28 4.99 15.78
CA SER A 368 -11.18 5.67 14.83
C SER A 368 -12.34 6.34 15.54
N SER A 369 -12.83 7.47 14.99
CA SER A 369 -14.12 8.00 15.41
C SER A 369 -15.21 7.07 14.85
N ASN A 370 -15.95 6.39 15.71
CA ASN A 370 -17.12 5.58 15.32
C ASN A 370 -18.37 6.46 15.23
N SER A 371 -18.25 7.71 14.80
CA SER A 371 -19.33 8.69 14.80
C SER A 371 -20.51 8.25 13.93
N ILE A 372 -20.24 7.78 12.71
CA ILE A 372 -21.29 7.24 11.82
C ILE A 372 -22.03 6.09 12.47
N ILE A 373 -21.31 5.09 12.98
CA ILE A 373 -21.93 3.91 13.59
C ILE A 373 -22.77 4.32 14.79
N ARG A 374 -22.26 5.24 15.62
CA ARG A 374 -23.02 5.74 16.81
C ARG A 374 -24.28 6.48 16.41
N GLU A 375 -24.24 7.31 15.38
CA GLU A 375 -25.39 8.05 14.90
C GLU A 375 -26.41 7.11 14.26
N MET A 376 -25.98 6.24 13.34
CA MET A 376 -26.85 5.26 12.71
C MET A 376 -27.50 4.31 13.73
N VAL A 377 -26.76 3.84 14.73
CA VAL A 377 -27.31 3.01 15.81
C VAL A 377 -28.24 3.84 16.70
N GLY A 378 -27.96 5.13 16.91
CA GLY A 378 -28.81 6.06 17.65
C GLY A 378 -30.17 6.27 16.98
N GLU A 379 -30.16 6.42 15.66
CA GLU A 379 -31.35 6.65 14.81
C GLU A 379 -32.04 5.36 14.36
N ALA A 380 -31.38 4.20 14.53
CA ALA A 380 -31.92 2.90 14.12
C ALA A 380 -33.21 2.59 14.84
N ASP A 381 -34.17 1.99 14.13
CA ASP A 381 -35.39 1.46 14.70
C ASP A 381 -35.14 0.25 15.62
N GLN A 382 -36.21 -0.27 16.23
CA GLN A 382 -36.08 -1.40 17.16
C GLN A 382 -35.67 -2.69 16.46
N GLU A 383 -36.04 -2.88 15.19
CA GLU A 383 -35.70 -4.06 14.41
C GLU A 383 -34.21 -4.07 14.08
N ALA A 384 -33.67 -2.98 13.55
CA ALA A 384 -32.23 -2.85 13.27
C ALA A 384 -31.36 -2.95 14.53
N LYS A 385 -31.83 -2.47 15.69
CA LYS A 385 -31.15 -2.66 16.98
C LYS A 385 -31.13 -4.13 17.42
N ALA A 386 -32.23 -4.85 17.25
CA ALA A 386 -32.34 -6.28 17.57
C ALA A 386 -31.41 -7.11 16.63
N ASP A 387 -31.34 -6.76 15.34
CA ASP A 387 -30.42 -7.37 14.38
C ASP A 387 -28.95 -7.15 14.78
N LEU A 388 -28.61 -5.93 15.19
CA LEU A 388 -27.27 -5.61 15.70
C LEU A 388 -26.91 -6.41 16.96
N GLU A 389 -27.85 -6.54 17.91
CA GLU A 389 -27.68 -7.37 19.11
C GLU A 389 -27.47 -8.84 18.73
N THR A 390 -28.24 -9.34 17.75
CA THR A 390 -28.11 -10.70 17.24
C THR A 390 -26.72 -10.93 16.64
N LEU A 391 -26.24 -10.00 15.79
CA LEU A 391 -24.90 -10.06 15.20
C LEU A 391 -23.78 -10.00 16.25
N ILE A 392 -23.89 -9.12 17.24
CA ILE A 392 -22.92 -9.00 18.34
C ILE A 392 -22.84 -10.30 19.16
N ASN A 393 -23.95 -11.02 19.30
CA ASN A 393 -24.01 -12.29 20.01
C ASN A 393 -23.67 -13.52 19.14
N GLY A 394 -23.16 -13.29 17.90
CA GLY A 394 -22.71 -14.35 16.98
C GLY A 394 -23.85 -15.02 16.21
N GLY A 395 -25.03 -14.39 16.15
CA GLY A 395 -26.12 -14.81 15.26
C GLY A 395 -25.90 -14.35 13.81
N THR A 396 -26.59 -14.97 12.86
CA THR A 396 -26.57 -14.65 11.42
C THR A 396 -27.92 -14.12 10.96
#